data_604a9bd8084b72d67b34a06518582ee1
#
_entry.id   604a9bd8084b72d67b34a06518582ee1
#
_cell.length_a   1.000
_cell.length_b   1.000
_cell.length_c   1.000
_cell.angle_alpha   90.00
_cell.angle_beta   90.00
_cell.angle_gamma   90.00
#
_symmetry.space_group_name_H-M   'P 1'
#
loop_
_entity.id
_entity.type
_entity.pdbx_description
1 polymer ?
#
loop_
_entity_poly.entity_id
_entity_poly.type
_entity_poly.pdbx_seq_one_letter_code
_entity_poly.pdbx_strand_id
1 'polypeptide(L)'
;MDDHFLADDFLEEPWWWHAAPRPAQSSVDNFPDRADVVVVGSGFTGLSAALTLARAGRDVVVLESNSPGYGASSRNAGFVGRTLKHSFGALIQAYGLDYAMQVYRELDTAFNLVFELVARENMHCYLTRCGRFMGALNGAQRMLMSDELELRHKHLGHPFQMILESEQSEELGSSRYVGGALIPDLGSIHPGLYHLGLLNTARSASARIIGHTPVIAVRPDGIGFQVDTPRGVLTARDVIVATNGYTNRGVPWLRRRVIPFHGYMIATDILSEDVITQILPNNRTFHDYNNNLVYIRQAPDQPRLLMGAYTGGPVDRLFTKAEKLKSRLDVIFPELRGVKISRIWSGQCAGTFDLWPHVGMHNGVHYALGYCFAGLPMGTYLGDKAAKQVLGLPDSR
;
A
#
# COMPACT_ATOMS: atom_id res chain seq x y z
N MET A 1 7.70 -14.78 -29.71
CA MET A 1 6.58 -14.21 -28.94
C MET A 1 6.29 -12.86 -29.58
N ASP A 2 5.05 -12.58 -29.80
CA ASP A 2 4.65 -11.39 -30.54
C ASP A 2 4.59 -10.20 -29.55
N ASP A 3 5.67 -9.38 -29.52
CA ASP A 3 5.87 -8.29 -28.56
C ASP A 3 5.18 -7.00 -28.99
N HIS A 4 4.27 -7.10 -29.96
CA HIS A 4 3.63 -5.95 -30.64
C HIS A 4 2.83 -5.02 -29.69
N PHE A 5 2.45 -5.49 -28.49
CA PHE A 5 1.74 -4.70 -27.48
C PHE A 5 2.67 -3.96 -26.50
N LEU A 6 3.99 -4.11 -26.61
CA LEU A 6 4.95 -3.41 -25.78
C LEU A 6 5.41 -2.11 -26.43
N ALA A 7 5.62 -1.08 -25.62
CA ALA A 7 6.23 0.17 -26.07
C ALA A 7 7.74 0.00 -26.28
N ASP A 8 8.33 0.87 -27.09
CA ASP A 8 9.76 0.82 -27.41
C ASP A 8 10.64 1.09 -26.17
N ASP A 9 10.10 1.82 -25.17
CA ASP A 9 10.72 2.12 -23.87
C ASP A 9 10.25 1.18 -22.75
N PHE A 10 9.75 -0.01 -23.09
CA PHE A 10 9.21 -0.96 -22.10
C PHE A 10 10.26 -1.38 -21.06
N LEU A 11 9.84 -1.33 -19.77
CA LEU A 11 10.66 -1.77 -18.63
C LEU A 11 9.84 -2.59 -17.63
N GLU A 12 10.49 -3.58 -17.01
CA GLU A 12 9.94 -4.39 -15.92
C GLU A 12 10.17 -3.73 -14.55
N GLU A 13 9.69 -2.50 -14.39
CA GLU A 13 9.84 -1.72 -13.15
C GLU A 13 8.62 -0.87 -12.86
N PRO A 14 8.39 -0.47 -11.59
CA PRO A 14 7.29 0.42 -11.22
C PRO A 14 7.38 1.76 -11.94
N TRP A 15 6.26 2.20 -12.52
CA TRP A 15 6.13 3.55 -13.06
C TRP A 15 6.55 4.63 -12.04
N TRP A 16 6.23 4.40 -10.78
CA TRP A 16 6.50 5.30 -9.67
C TRP A 16 7.99 5.66 -9.49
N TRP A 17 8.90 4.81 -9.98
CA TRP A 17 10.34 5.03 -9.82
C TRP A 17 10.91 6.04 -10.82
N HIS A 18 10.13 6.40 -11.85
CA HIS A 18 10.49 7.48 -12.75
C HIS A 18 10.59 8.83 -12.01
N ALA A 19 9.54 9.21 -11.25
CA ALA A 19 9.50 10.45 -10.47
C ALA A 19 10.16 10.31 -9.08
N ALA A 20 10.26 9.07 -8.55
CA ALA A 20 10.85 8.77 -7.24
C ALA A 20 11.92 7.68 -7.39
N PRO A 21 13.08 7.98 -8.00
CA PRO A 21 14.14 7.00 -8.18
C PRO A 21 14.60 6.44 -6.84
N ARG A 22 14.99 5.17 -6.84
CA ARG A 22 15.48 4.53 -5.62
C ARG A 22 16.75 5.23 -5.13
N PRO A 23 16.83 5.56 -3.82
CA PRO A 23 18.04 6.14 -3.28
C PRO A 23 19.24 5.26 -3.58
N ALA A 24 20.31 5.86 -4.06
CA ALA A 24 21.58 5.18 -4.18
C ALA A 24 22.02 4.63 -2.81
N GLN A 25 22.85 3.59 -2.83
CA GLN A 25 23.42 3.05 -1.60
C GLN A 25 24.10 4.19 -0.84
N SER A 26 23.58 4.52 0.34
CA SER A 26 24.31 5.41 1.24
C SER A 26 25.52 4.62 1.71
N SER A 27 26.72 5.12 1.41
CA SER A 27 27.96 4.68 2.04
C SER A 27 27.92 5.10 3.51
N VAL A 28 27.22 4.32 4.34
CA VAL A 28 27.44 4.39 5.78
C VAL A 28 28.74 3.63 6.00
N ASP A 29 29.87 4.35 6.01
CA ASP A 29 31.20 3.75 6.13
C ASP A 29 31.36 2.96 7.43
N ASN A 30 30.62 3.34 8.48
CA ASN A 30 30.61 2.62 9.76
C ASN A 30 29.21 2.04 10.04
N PHE A 31 29.12 0.71 9.99
CA PHE A 31 27.94 0.00 10.48
C PHE A 31 27.90 0.15 12.02
N PRO A 32 26.77 0.58 12.61
CA PRO A 32 26.69 0.81 14.05
C PRO A 32 26.68 -0.52 14.82
N ASP A 33 27.36 -0.55 15.95
CA ASP A 33 27.35 -1.69 16.88
C ASP A 33 26.13 -1.70 17.80
N ARG A 34 25.49 -0.53 17.96
CA ARG A 34 24.42 -0.32 18.95
C ARG A 34 23.38 0.69 18.46
N ALA A 35 22.11 0.47 18.92
CA ALA A 35 21.00 1.41 18.81
C ALA A 35 20.04 1.24 19.99
N ASP A 36 19.19 2.24 20.28
CA ASP A 36 18.05 2.03 21.20
C ASP A 36 17.02 1.11 20.54
N VAL A 37 16.66 1.40 19.29
CA VAL A 37 15.64 0.64 18.57
C VAL A 37 16.14 0.30 17.16
N VAL A 38 16.02 -0.97 16.80
CA VAL A 38 16.21 -1.42 15.42
C VAL A 38 14.86 -1.66 14.76
N VAL A 39 14.63 -1.04 13.61
CA VAL A 39 13.47 -1.27 12.76
C VAL A 39 13.88 -2.08 11.55
N VAL A 40 13.24 -3.23 11.32
CA VAL A 40 13.51 -4.11 10.19
C VAL A 40 12.51 -3.85 9.07
N GLY A 41 13.01 -3.27 7.96
CA GLY A 41 12.24 -2.88 6.79
C GLY A 41 11.97 -1.37 6.74
N SER A 42 12.23 -0.76 5.58
CA SER A 42 12.07 0.67 5.31
C SER A 42 10.84 1.01 4.46
N GLY A 43 9.78 0.21 4.54
CA GLY A 43 8.47 0.53 3.98
C GLY A 43 7.74 1.61 4.77
N PHE A 44 6.48 1.91 4.41
CA PHE A 44 5.65 2.91 5.13
C PHE A 44 5.62 2.65 6.64
N THR A 45 5.44 1.38 7.04
CA THR A 45 5.38 0.97 8.44
C THR A 45 6.68 1.26 9.19
N GLY A 46 7.80 0.82 8.63
CA GLY A 46 9.09 0.99 9.30
C GLY A 46 9.53 2.45 9.35
N LEU A 47 9.28 3.23 8.29
CA LEU A 47 9.61 4.66 8.28
C LEU A 47 8.70 5.48 9.20
N SER A 48 7.41 5.14 9.28
CA SER A 48 6.49 5.77 10.24
C SER A 48 6.91 5.47 11.68
N ALA A 49 7.24 4.22 11.99
CA ALA A 49 7.76 3.85 13.30
C ALA A 49 9.06 4.57 13.63
N ALA A 50 10.01 4.60 12.69
CA ALA A 50 11.29 5.27 12.87
C ALA A 50 11.14 6.77 13.11
N LEU A 51 10.23 7.43 12.39
CA LEU A 51 9.92 8.84 12.56
C LEU A 51 9.39 9.15 13.97
N THR A 52 8.42 8.36 14.43
CA THR A 52 7.82 8.53 15.77
C THR A 52 8.85 8.31 16.88
N LEU A 53 9.67 7.27 16.77
CA LEU A 53 10.73 6.97 17.75
C LEU A 53 11.83 8.03 17.77
N ALA A 54 12.31 8.46 16.58
CA ALA A 54 13.35 9.47 16.48
C ALA A 54 12.89 10.83 17.04
N ARG A 55 11.64 11.21 16.79
CA ARG A 55 11.03 12.41 17.40
C ARG A 55 10.87 12.33 18.91
N ALA A 56 10.76 11.12 19.45
CA ALA A 56 10.79 10.87 20.90
C ALA A 56 12.22 10.79 21.48
N GLY A 57 13.23 11.15 20.69
CA GLY A 57 14.64 11.20 21.13
C GLY A 57 15.32 9.84 21.21
N ARG A 58 14.78 8.79 20.56
CA ARG A 58 15.42 7.48 20.51
C ARG A 58 16.48 7.41 19.42
N ASP A 59 17.57 6.71 19.70
CA ASP A 59 18.55 6.33 18.66
C ASP A 59 18.01 5.17 17.83
N VAL A 60 17.61 5.47 16.59
CA VAL A 60 16.88 4.53 15.70
C VAL A 60 17.73 4.16 14.50
N VAL A 61 17.87 2.85 14.28
CA VAL A 61 18.46 2.29 13.05
C VAL A 61 17.39 1.50 12.29
N VAL A 62 17.16 1.86 11.03
CA VAL A 62 16.32 1.11 10.11
C VAL A 62 17.21 0.28 9.19
N LEU A 63 17.03 -1.04 9.21
CA LEU A 63 17.75 -1.98 8.33
C LEU A 63 16.86 -2.43 7.18
N GLU A 64 17.31 -2.22 5.96
CA GLU A 64 16.60 -2.57 4.73
C GLU A 64 17.42 -3.53 3.88
N SER A 65 16.80 -4.62 3.42
CA SER A 65 17.48 -5.66 2.64
C SER A 65 17.92 -5.20 1.25
N ASN A 66 17.18 -4.27 0.66
CA ASN A 66 17.45 -3.68 -0.66
C ASN A 66 17.67 -2.16 -0.54
N SER A 67 17.48 -1.42 -1.62
CA SER A 67 17.37 0.04 -1.52
C SER A 67 16.10 0.43 -0.75
N PRO A 68 16.14 1.50 0.06
CA PRO A 68 14.96 1.96 0.79
C PRO A 68 13.74 2.13 -0.12
N GLY A 69 12.62 1.49 0.29
CA GLY A 69 11.38 1.51 -0.47
C GLY A 69 11.32 0.57 -1.67
N TYR A 70 12.22 -0.38 -1.81
CA TYR A 70 12.14 -1.40 -2.86
C TYR A 70 10.84 -2.22 -2.80
N GLY A 71 10.30 -2.44 -1.62
CA GLY A 71 9.12 -3.28 -1.39
C GLY A 71 7.79 -2.67 -1.85
N ALA A 72 6.68 -3.23 -1.36
CA ALA A 72 5.30 -2.88 -1.74
C ALA A 72 4.95 -1.40 -1.54
N SER A 73 5.64 -0.67 -0.67
CA SER A 73 5.37 0.73 -0.37
C SER A 73 5.56 1.66 -1.56
N SER A 74 6.43 1.33 -2.51
CA SER A 74 6.60 2.11 -3.74
C SER A 74 6.11 1.36 -5.00
N ARG A 75 5.33 0.28 -4.82
CA ARG A 75 4.83 -0.56 -5.92
C ARG A 75 3.30 -0.66 -5.96
N ASN A 76 2.60 -0.10 -4.95
CA ASN A 76 1.15 -0.15 -4.84
C ASN A 76 0.47 0.87 -5.78
N ALA A 77 -0.87 0.78 -5.90
CA ALA A 77 -1.63 1.64 -6.79
C ALA A 77 -1.78 3.10 -6.31
N GLY A 78 -1.34 3.43 -5.10
CA GLY A 78 -1.49 4.77 -4.53
C GLY A 78 -2.93 5.12 -4.15
N PHE A 79 -3.76 4.14 -3.86
CA PHE A 79 -5.13 4.36 -3.38
C PHE A 79 -5.13 4.68 -1.89
N VAL A 80 -5.70 5.81 -1.52
CA VAL A 80 -5.89 6.22 -0.12
C VAL A 80 -7.36 6.02 0.24
N GLY A 81 -7.63 5.15 1.21
CA GLY A 81 -9.01 4.83 1.58
C GLY A 81 -9.10 3.98 2.85
N ARG A 82 -10.33 3.80 3.30
CA ARG A 82 -10.73 2.98 4.45
C ARG A 82 -10.93 1.53 3.99
N THR A 83 -9.86 0.79 3.81
CA THR A 83 -9.91 -0.56 3.23
C THR A 83 -9.68 -1.60 4.31
N LEU A 84 -10.59 -2.58 4.39
CA LEU A 84 -10.48 -3.79 5.18
C LEU A 84 -11.08 -4.95 4.39
N LYS A 85 -10.66 -6.19 4.65
CA LYS A 85 -11.26 -7.38 4.02
C LYS A 85 -12.62 -7.73 4.62
N HIS A 86 -12.84 -7.39 5.87
CA HIS A 86 -14.13 -7.55 6.53
C HIS A 86 -15.02 -6.33 6.25
N SER A 87 -16.20 -6.54 5.67
CA SER A 87 -17.18 -5.48 5.47
C SER A 87 -17.78 -5.02 6.79
N PHE A 88 -18.33 -3.80 6.83
CA PHE A 88 -18.95 -3.27 8.03
C PHE A 88 -20.15 -4.13 8.47
N GLY A 89 -20.98 -4.54 7.50
CA GLY A 89 -22.10 -5.45 7.77
C GLY A 89 -21.67 -6.80 8.33
N ALA A 90 -20.57 -7.39 7.79
CA ALA A 90 -20.02 -8.64 8.33
C ALA A 90 -19.50 -8.49 9.76
N LEU A 91 -18.87 -7.37 10.08
CA LEU A 91 -18.41 -7.07 11.45
C LEU A 91 -19.59 -6.88 12.42
N ILE A 92 -20.64 -6.20 12.00
CA ILE A 92 -21.87 -6.09 12.80
C ILE A 92 -22.44 -7.46 13.13
N GLN A 93 -22.53 -8.32 12.11
CA GLN A 93 -23.06 -9.68 12.28
C GLN A 93 -22.20 -10.54 13.22
N ALA A 94 -20.87 -10.43 13.12
CA ALA A 94 -19.94 -11.28 13.88
C ALA A 94 -19.69 -10.78 15.31
N TYR A 95 -19.63 -9.46 15.51
CA TYR A 95 -19.11 -8.84 16.75
C TYR A 95 -20.01 -7.73 17.32
N GLY A 96 -21.13 -7.39 16.65
CA GLY A 96 -22.02 -6.31 17.04
C GLY A 96 -21.61 -4.92 16.53
N LEU A 97 -22.56 -4.00 16.60
CA LEU A 97 -22.42 -2.65 16.01
C LEU A 97 -21.30 -1.85 16.65
N ASP A 98 -21.20 -1.86 17.98
CA ASP A 98 -20.19 -1.04 18.69
C ASP A 98 -18.76 -1.43 18.31
N TYR A 99 -18.49 -2.73 18.20
CA TYR A 99 -17.20 -3.23 17.75
C TYR A 99 -16.92 -2.82 16.28
N ALA A 100 -17.89 -3.01 15.40
CA ALA A 100 -17.76 -2.61 14.00
C ALA A 100 -17.47 -1.11 13.84
N MET A 101 -18.16 -0.27 14.62
CA MET A 101 -17.93 1.17 14.64
C MET A 101 -16.52 1.52 15.14
N GLN A 102 -16.02 0.87 16.19
CA GLN A 102 -14.67 1.11 16.70
C GLN A 102 -13.62 0.76 15.63
N VAL A 103 -13.74 -0.40 14.98
CA VAL A 103 -12.83 -0.80 13.89
C VAL A 103 -12.82 0.23 12.74
N TYR A 104 -13.99 0.70 12.31
CA TYR A 104 -14.07 1.66 11.21
C TYR A 104 -13.58 3.07 11.60
N ARG A 105 -13.72 3.48 12.88
CA ARG A 105 -13.08 4.70 13.40
C ARG A 105 -11.55 4.61 13.37
N GLU A 106 -10.98 3.44 13.66
CA GLU A 106 -9.53 3.20 13.48
C GLU A 106 -9.12 3.32 12.00
N LEU A 107 -9.95 2.84 11.07
CA LEU A 107 -9.70 3.05 9.63
C LEU A 107 -9.80 4.52 9.23
N ASP A 108 -10.72 5.30 9.83
CA ASP A 108 -10.80 6.75 9.64
C ASP A 108 -9.55 7.45 10.16
N THR A 109 -9.08 7.06 11.34
CA THR A 109 -7.84 7.59 11.93
C THR A 109 -6.64 7.30 11.03
N ALA A 110 -6.51 6.06 10.56
CA ALA A 110 -5.43 5.68 9.63
C ALA A 110 -5.51 6.43 8.28
N PHE A 111 -6.73 6.62 7.76
CA PHE A 111 -6.97 7.37 6.53
C PHE A 111 -6.58 8.85 6.68
N ASN A 112 -7.05 9.51 7.75
CA ASN A 112 -6.79 10.92 7.99
C ASN A 112 -5.31 11.19 8.31
N LEU A 113 -4.64 10.28 9.01
CA LEU A 113 -3.20 10.38 9.33
C LEU A 113 -2.35 10.59 8.08
N VAL A 114 -2.70 9.97 6.93
CA VAL A 114 -1.95 10.17 5.68
C VAL A 114 -2.04 11.62 5.21
N PHE A 115 -3.25 12.22 5.24
CA PHE A 115 -3.46 13.61 4.86
C PHE A 115 -2.77 14.58 5.81
N GLU A 116 -2.90 14.34 7.11
CA GLU A 116 -2.26 15.13 8.16
C GLU A 116 -0.74 15.10 8.05
N LEU A 117 -0.18 13.89 7.85
CA LEU A 117 1.26 13.70 7.74
C LEU A 117 1.82 14.38 6.49
N VAL A 118 1.16 14.23 5.34
CA VAL A 118 1.56 14.88 4.09
C VAL A 118 1.53 16.40 4.23
N ALA A 119 0.48 16.95 4.84
CA ALA A 119 0.35 18.40 5.07
C ALA A 119 1.40 18.90 6.07
N ARG A 120 1.53 18.24 7.21
CA ARG A 120 2.46 18.63 8.28
C ARG A 120 3.94 18.61 7.83
N GLU A 121 4.29 17.60 7.04
CA GLU A 121 5.68 17.43 6.56
C GLU A 121 5.91 18.06 5.17
N ASN A 122 4.93 18.78 4.64
CA ASN A 122 4.98 19.42 3.32
C ASN A 122 5.48 18.48 2.20
N MET A 123 4.89 17.26 2.14
CA MET A 123 5.30 16.24 1.18
C MET A 123 4.65 16.49 -0.18
N HIS A 124 5.45 16.71 -1.22
CA HIS A 124 4.98 16.86 -2.60
C HIS A 124 4.81 15.48 -3.27
N CYS A 125 3.64 14.87 -3.10
CA CYS A 125 3.37 13.50 -3.52
C CYS A 125 2.02 13.32 -4.23
N TYR A 126 1.48 14.37 -4.84
CA TYR A 126 0.18 14.35 -5.56
C TYR A 126 -0.97 13.77 -4.75
N LEU A 127 -1.00 14.01 -3.44
CA LEU A 127 -2.13 13.59 -2.61
C LEU A 127 -3.35 14.43 -2.94
N THR A 128 -4.45 13.76 -3.29
CA THR A 128 -5.73 14.41 -3.61
C THR A 128 -6.91 13.59 -3.12
N ARG A 129 -8.03 14.27 -2.78
CA ARG A 129 -9.35 13.64 -2.57
C ARG A 129 -10.10 13.60 -3.90
N CYS A 130 -9.69 12.72 -4.79
CA CYS A 130 -10.27 12.59 -6.13
C CYS A 130 -11.60 11.80 -6.16
N GLY A 131 -11.96 11.14 -5.07
CA GLY A 131 -13.05 10.17 -5.03
C GLY A 131 -12.66 8.82 -5.62
N ARG A 132 -13.56 7.85 -5.41
CA ARG A 132 -13.43 6.50 -5.98
C ARG A 132 -14.75 6.02 -6.52
N PHE A 133 -14.76 5.64 -7.79
CA PHE A 133 -15.87 4.93 -8.38
C PHE A 133 -15.67 3.41 -8.26
N MET A 134 -16.69 2.71 -7.76
CA MET A 134 -16.74 1.26 -7.62
C MET A 134 -17.74 0.71 -8.63
N GLY A 135 -17.28 0.02 -9.68
CA GLY A 135 -18.14 -0.48 -10.74
C GLY A 135 -18.76 -1.85 -10.41
N ALA A 136 -20.06 -1.98 -10.62
CA ALA A 136 -20.81 -3.23 -10.49
C ALA A 136 -20.92 -3.92 -11.85
N LEU A 137 -20.70 -5.26 -11.90
CA LEU A 137 -20.84 -6.06 -13.11
C LEU A 137 -22.28 -6.54 -13.34
N ASN A 138 -23.14 -6.42 -12.34
CA ASN A 138 -24.56 -6.81 -12.39
C ASN A 138 -25.35 -6.13 -11.27
N GLY A 139 -26.69 -6.21 -11.37
CA GLY A 139 -27.60 -5.60 -10.39
C GLY A 139 -27.45 -6.15 -8.97
N ALA A 140 -27.13 -7.43 -8.81
CA ALA A 140 -26.94 -8.02 -7.47
C ALA A 140 -25.72 -7.42 -6.76
N GLN A 141 -24.60 -7.23 -7.47
CA GLN A 141 -23.44 -6.53 -6.91
C GLN A 141 -23.77 -5.09 -6.54
N ARG A 142 -24.55 -4.38 -7.37
CA ARG A 142 -24.96 -3.00 -7.07
C ARG A 142 -25.82 -2.92 -5.80
N MET A 143 -26.72 -3.87 -5.58
CA MET A 143 -27.50 -3.97 -4.33
C MET A 143 -26.58 -4.19 -3.11
N LEU A 144 -25.67 -5.15 -3.17
CA LEU A 144 -24.73 -5.42 -2.08
C LEU A 144 -23.84 -4.19 -1.75
N MET A 145 -23.45 -3.42 -2.76
CA MET A 145 -22.75 -2.14 -2.54
C MET A 145 -23.63 -1.13 -1.81
N SER A 146 -24.90 -0.96 -2.25
CA SER A 146 -25.86 -0.04 -1.63
C SER A 146 -26.05 -0.39 -0.16
N ASP A 147 -26.38 -1.64 0.14
CA ASP A 147 -26.65 -2.10 1.50
C ASP A 147 -25.45 -1.84 2.44
N GLU A 148 -24.23 -2.16 1.99
CA GLU A 148 -23.02 -1.94 2.77
C GLU A 148 -22.73 -0.42 2.98
N LEU A 149 -22.90 0.39 1.94
CA LEU A 149 -22.62 1.83 2.00
C LEU A 149 -23.68 2.59 2.79
N GLU A 150 -24.95 2.17 2.71
CA GLU A 150 -26.02 2.71 3.54
C GLU A 150 -25.78 2.46 5.03
N LEU A 151 -25.33 1.24 5.40
CA LEU A 151 -24.94 0.95 6.78
C LEU A 151 -23.81 1.87 7.26
N ARG A 152 -22.78 2.06 6.43
CA ARG A 152 -21.66 2.96 6.77
C ARG A 152 -22.11 4.41 6.87
N HIS A 153 -22.95 4.87 5.95
CA HIS A 153 -23.49 6.23 6.00
C HIS A 153 -24.32 6.46 7.26
N LYS A 154 -25.22 5.54 7.56
CA LYS A 154 -26.11 5.61 8.73
C LYS A 154 -25.35 5.67 10.06
N HIS A 155 -24.29 4.87 10.23
CA HIS A 155 -23.63 4.70 11.53
C HIS A 155 -22.31 5.47 11.65
N LEU A 156 -21.68 5.83 10.54
CA LEU A 156 -20.35 6.44 10.50
C LEU A 156 -20.32 7.80 9.78
N GLY A 157 -21.42 8.14 9.08
CA GLY A 157 -21.50 9.38 8.29
C GLY A 157 -20.64 9.35 7.01
N HIS A 158 -20.16 8.18 6.57
CA HIS A 158 -19.35 8.08 5.35
C HIS A 158 -20.17 8.48 4.12
N PRO A 159 -19.71 9.44 3.31
CA PRO A 159 -20.46 9.90 2.15
C PRO A 159 -20.36 8.87 1.01
N PHE A 160 -21.46 8.67 0.30
CA PHE A 160 -21.51 7.90 -0.93
C PHE A 160 -22.65 8.38 -1.84
N GLN A 161 -22.57 8.00 -3.10
CA GLN A 161 -23.61 8.19 -4.09
C GLN A 161 -23.72 6.93 -4.94
N MET A 162 -24.93 6.38 -5.08
CA MET A 162 -25.17 5.32 -6.07
C MET A 162 -25.27 5.94 -7.46
N ILE A 163 -24.55 5.34 -8.40
CA ILE A 163 -24.51 5.76 -9.81
C ILE A 163 -25.32 4.76 -10.62
N LEU A 164 -26.30 5.26 -11.37
CA LEU A 164 -27.11 4.45 -12.25
C LEU A 164 -26.32 4.03 -13.49
N GLU A 165 -26.78 2.98 -14.20
CA GLU A 165 -26.19 2.53 -15.45
C GLU A 165 -26.17 3.62 -16.51
N SER A 166 -27.23 4.44 -16.59
CA SER A 166 -27.35 5.60 -17.50
C SER A 166 -26.37 6.73 -17.21
N GLU A 167 -25.87 6.83 -15.98
CA GLU A 167 -24.96 7.89 -15.49
C GLU A 167 -23.49 7.42 -15.48
N GLN A 168 -23.26 6.13 -15.64
CA GLN A 168 -21.94 5.50 -15.46
C GLN A 168 -20.85 6.10 -16.34
N SER A 169 -21.18 6.49 -17.58
CA SER A 169 -20.21 7.11 -18.50
C SER A 169 -19.64 8.44 -18.01
N GLU A 170 -20.32 9.11 -17.07
CA GLU A 170 -19.81 10.32 -16.40
C GLU A 170 -18.67 10.01 -15.40
N GLU A 171 -18.57 8.76 -14.95
CA GLU A 171 -17.54 8.31 -14.00
C GLU A 171 -16.48 7.40 -14.63
N LEU A 172 -16.87 6.57 -15.61
CA LEU A 172 -15.99 5.62 -16.29
C LEU A 172 -16.48 5.35 -17.72
N GLY A 173 -15.65 5.60 -18.70
CA GLY A 173 -15.91 5.37 -20.13
C GLY A 173 -15.83 3.88 -20.52
N SER A 174 -16.62 3.03 -19.88
CA SER A 174 -16.66 1.59 -20.17
C SER A 174 -18.09 1.07 -20.11
N SER A 175 -18.53 0.38 -21.14
CA SER A 175 -19.85 -0.26 -21.18
C SER A 175 -19.93 -1.60 -20.41
N ARG A 176 -18.86 -1.99 -19.75
CA ARG A 176 -18.77 -3.29 -19.06
C ARG A 176 -19.57 -3.33 -17.75
N TYR A 177 -19.84 -2.21 -17.14
CA TYR A 177 -20.45 -2.10 -15.82
C TYR A 177 -21.89 -1.61 -15.91
N VAL A 178 -22.69 -1.90 -14.92
CA VAL A 178 -24.12 -1.53 -14.85
C VAL A 178 -24.36 -0.47 -13.75
N GLY A 179 -23.52 0.57 -13.74
CA GLY A 179 -23.46 1.55 -12.68
C GLY A 179 -22.58 1.09 -11.52
N GLY A 180 -22.82 1.62 -10.31
CA GLY A 180 -21.98 1.32 -9.14
C GLY A 180 -22.16 2.31 -8.03
N ALA A 181 -21.09 2.60 -7.29
CA ALA A 181 -21.08 3.56 -6.20
C ALA A 181 -19.87 4.50 -6.27
N LEU A 182 -20.09 5.77 -6.05
CA LEU A 182 -19.08 6.79 -5.85
C LEU A 182 -18.89 7.05 -4.35
N ILE A 183 -17.65 7.00 -3.89
CA ILE A 183 -17.25 7.43 -2.54
C ILE A 183 -16.38 8.68 -2.72
N PRO A 184 -16.95 9.90 -2.52
CA PRO A 184 -16.34 11.15 -2.98
C PRO A 184 -15.13 11.60 -2.15
N ASP A 185 -15.00 11.17 -0.90
CA ASP A 185 -13.96 11.62 0.03
C ASP A 185 -12.69 10.77 0.02
N LEU A 186 -12.68 9.64 -0.71
CA LEU A 186 -11.47 8.83 -0.86
C LEU A 186 -10.45 9.51 -1.78
N GLY A 187 -9.19 9.11 -1.63
CA GLY A 187 -8.11 9.79 -2.32
C GLY A 187 -7.16 8.90 -3.08
N SER A 188 -6.21 9.56 -3.70
CA SER A 188 -5.05 8.95 -4.34
C SER A 188 -3.77 9.72 -4.05
N ILE A 189 -2.65 9.05 -4.19
CA ILE A 189 -1.31 9.59 -3.93
C ILE A 189 -0.31 8.97 -4.90
N HIS A 190 0.82 9.60 -5.12
CA HIS A 190 1.98 8.98 -5.77
C HIS A 190 2.80 8.21 -4.72
N PRO A 191 2.71 6.87 -4.65
CA PRO A 191 3.25 6.10 -3.52
C PRO A 191 4.78 6.15 -3.42
N GLY A 192 5.48 6.29 -4.55
CA GLY A 192 6.94 6.44 -4.58
C GLY A 192 7.40 7.75 -3.95
N LEU A 193 6.75 8.87 -4.28
CA LEU A 193 7.06 10.19 -3.69
C LEU A 193 6.63 10.26 -2.23
N TYR A 194 5.50 9.66 -1.86
CA TYR A 194 5.11 9.57 -0.45
C TYR A 194 6.13 8.79 0.38
N HIS A 195 6.62 7.65 -0.15
CA HIS A 195 7.69 6.89 0.49
C HIS A 195 8.97 7.73 0.63
N LEU A 196 9.36 8.45 -0.42
CA LEU A 196 10.54 9.32 -0.40
C LEU A 196 10.38 10.46 0.62
N GLY A 197 9.19 11.04 0.71
CA GLY A 197 8.83 12.03 1.74
C GLY A 197 9.02 11.48 3.15
N LEU A 198 8.44 10.29 3.44
CA LEU A 198 8.62 9.63 4.74
C LEU A 198 10.09 9.32 5.04
N LEU A 199 10.84 8.83 4.05
CA LEU A 199 12.26 8.53 4.19
C LEU A 199 13.05 9.78 4.57
N ASN A 200 12.83 10.88 3.87
CA ASN A 200 13.52 12.14 4.12
C ASN A 200 13.14 12.73 5.49
N THR A 201 11.87 12.68 5.85
CA THR A 201 11.38 13.14 7.15
C THR A 201 11.97 12.33 8.30
N ALA A 202 12.04 10.99 8.17
CA ALA A 202 12.66 10.13 9.18
C ALA A 202 14.16 10.42 9.33
N ARG A 203 14.88 10.64 8.22
CA ARG A 203 16.30 11.06 8.23
C ARG A 203 16.49 12.42 8.88
N SER A 204 15.66 13.40 8.57
CA SER A 204 15.70 14.74 9.18
C SER A 204 15.41 14.70 10.68
N ALA A 205 14.66 13.69 11.15
CA ALA A 205 14.47 13.40 12.57
C ALA A 205 15.62 12.57 13.19
N SER A 206 16.74 12.40 12.47
CA SER A 206 17.95 11.68 12.90
C SER A 206 17.83 10.13 12.92
N ALA A 207 16.81 9.53 12.30
CA ALA A 207 16.80 8.09 12.09
C ALA A 207 17.86 7.68 11.05
N ARG A 208 18.67 6.67 11.36
CA ARG A 208 19.69 6.12 10.45
C ARG A 208 19.08 5.03 9.59
N ILE A 209 18.95 5.22 8.29
CA ILE A 209 18.38 4.24 7.36
C ILE A 209 19.49 3.60 6.54
N ILE A 210 19.72 2.30 6.73
CA ILE A 210 20.81 1.54 6.13
C ILE A 210 20.21 0.52 5.14
N GLY A 211 20.40 0.79 3.85
CA GLY A 211 19.99 -0.12 2.77
C GLY A 211 20.99 -1.24 2.54
N HIS A 212 20.61 -2.20 1.70
CA HIS A 212 21.42 -3.38 1.33
C HIS A 212 21.98 -4.14 2.53
N THR A 213 21.19 -4.16 3.62
CA THR A 213 21.56 -4.78 4.89
C THR A 213 20.43 -5.69 5.38
N PRO A 214 20.29 -6.89 4.80
CA PRO A 214 19.25 -7.83 5.22
C PRO A 214 19.50 -8.31 6.65
N VAL A 215 18.43 -8.35 7.45
CA VAL A 215 18.45 -8.98 8.77
C VAL A 215 18.37 -10.50 8.59
N ILE A 216 19.37 -11.20 9.12
CA ILE A 216 19.49 -12.66 9.08
C ILE A 216 18.77 -13.31 10.24
N ALA A 217 18.92 -12.74 11.44
CA ALA A 217 18.28 -13.21 12.68
C ALA A 217 18.08 -12.08 13.69
N VAL A 218 17.07 -12.24 14.51
CA VAL A 218 16.85 -11.44 15.72
C VAL A 218 16.88 -12.40 16.90
N ARG A 219 17.84 -12.24 17.81
CA ARG A 219 18.05 -13.12 18.95
C ARG A 219 17.98 -12.32 20.27
N PRO A 220 17.31 -12.83 21.30
CA PRO A 220 17.37 -12.22 22.64
C PRO A 220 18.82 -12.16 23.14
N ASP A 221 19.19 -11.05 23.81
CA ASP A 221 20.48 -10.84 24.43
C ASP A 221 20.32 -10.00 25.73
N GLY A 222 20.33 -10.68 26.86
CA GLY A 222 20.04 -10.04 28.14
C GLY A 222 18.67 -9.40 28.20
N ILE A 223 18.63 -8.07 28.35
CA ILE A 223 17.40 -7.27 28.37
C ILE A 223 17.03 -6.71 26.96
N GLY A 224 17.81 -7.07 25.93
CA GLY A 224 17.66 -6.56 24.57
C GLY A 224 17.81 -7.66 23.53
N PHE A 225 18.34 -7.28 22.37
CA PHE A 225 18.45 -8.16 21.20
C PHE A 225 19.78 -7.97 20.47
N GLN A 226 20.27 -9.06 19.88
CA GLN A 226 21.26 -9.05 18.80
C GLN A 226 20.54 -9.20 17.46
N VAL A 227 20.85 -8.31 16.54
CA VAL A 227 20.34 -8.30 15.17
C VAL A 227 21.49 -8.62 14.21
N ASP A 228 21.46 -9.82 13.65
CA ASP A 228 22.51 -10.31 12.76
C ASP A 228 22.30 -9.81 11.33
N THR A 229 23.36 -9.32 10.72
CA THR A 229 23.40 -8.90 9.34
C THR A 229 24.69 -9.35 8.66
N PRO A 230 24.81 -9.35 7.31
CA PRO A 230 26.08 -9.61 6.62
C PRO A 230 27.16 -8.56 6.92
N ARG A 231 26.78 -7.40 7.46
CA ARG A 231 27.70 -6.29 7.81
C ARG A 231 28.22 -6.36 9.24
N GLY A 232 27.66 -7.22 10.06
CA GLY A 232 27.98 -7.37 11.47
C GLY A 232 26.73 -7.56 12.33
N VAL A 233 26.96 -7.57 13.66
CA VAL A 233 25.92 -7.71 14.67
C VAL A 233 25.62 -6.33 15.28
N LEU A 234 24.36 -5.97 15.31
CA LEU A 234 23.87 -4.75 15.94
C LEU A 234 23.10 -5.11 17.21
N THR A 235 23.49 -4.55 18.36
CA THR A 235 22.72 -4.70 19.61
C THR A 235 21.67 -3.62 19.74
N ALA A 236 20.46 -3.99 20.17
CA ALA A 236 19.36 -3.06 20.39
C ALA A 236 18.59 -3.42 21.66
N ARG A 237 18.02 -2.40 22.31
CA ARG A 237 17.10 -2.63 23.41
C ARG A 237 15.76 -3.16 22.90
N ASP A 238 15.23 -2.57 21.83
CA ASP A 238 13.95 -2.92 21.23
C ASP A 238 14.10 -3.19 19.74
N VAL A 239 13.25 -4.07 19.19
CA VAL A 239 13.19 -4.38 17.75
C VAL A 239 11.75 -4.29 17.26
N ILE A 240 11.54 -3.61 16.11
CA ILE A 240 10.28 -3.59 15.39
C ILE A 240 10.46 -4.28 14.03
N VAL A 241 9.66 -5.30 13.75
CA VAL A 241 9.63 -5.98 12.44
C VAL A 241 8.49 -5.41 11.60
N ALA A 242 8.84 -4.75 10.49
CA ALA A 242 7.95 -4.05 9.57
C ALA A 242 8.07 -4.56 8.12
N THR A 243 8.35 -5.85 7.96
CA THR A 243 8.71 -6.48 6.67
C THR A 243 7.52 -7.01 5.87
N ASN A 244 6.32 -7.06 6.45
CA ASN A 244 5.08 -7.52 5.80
C ASN A 244 5.29 -8.78 4.94
N GLY A 245 5.00 -8.75 3.64
CA GLY A 245 5.18 -9.87 2.71
C GLY A 245 6.61 -10.36 2.54
N TYR A 246 7.60 -9.53 2.86
CA TYR A 246 9.03 -9.85 2.76
C TYR A 246 9.60 -10.47 4.04
N THR A 247 8.76 -10.80 5.02
CA THR A 247 9.18 -11.45 6.27
C THR A 247 9.89 -12.76 5.99
N ASN A 248 11.17 -12.85 6.38
CA ASN A 248 12.06 -13.97 6.09
C ASN A 248 12.22 -14.93 7.29
N ARG A 249 13.13 -15.89 7.17
CA ARG A 249 13.42 -16.90 8.21
C ARG A 249 14.12 -16.33 9.43
N GLY A 250 14.62 -15.09 9.38
CA GLY A 250 15.25 -14.41 10.52
C GLY A 250 14.27 -14.09 11.66
N VAL A 251 12.96 -14.12 11.36
CA VAL A 251 11.87 -13.97 12.37
C VAL A 251 10.83 -15.08 12.17
N PRO A 252 11.16 -16.32 12.53
CA PRO A 252 10.42 -17.52 12.10
C PRO A 252 8.98 -17.56 12.64
N TRP A 253 8.71 -16.96 13.79
CA TRP A 253 7.37 -16.89 14.35
C TRP A 253 6.43 -16.06 13.46
N LEU A 254 6.87 -14.87 13.02
CA LEU A 254 6.12 -14.01 12.09
C LEU A 254 6.03 -14.65 10.70
N ARG A 255 7.14 -15.23 10.19
CA ARG A 255 7.15 -15.87 8.86
C ARG A 255 6.08 -16.95 8.70
N ARG A 256 5.74 -17.67 9.75
CA ARG A 256 4.68 -18.70 9.73
C ARG A 256 3.25 -18.14 9.82
N ARG A 257 3.09 -16.84 10.05
CA ARG A 257 1.78 -16.18 10.26
C ARG A 257 1.39 -15.23 9.14
N VAL A 258 2.28 -15.03 8.18
CA VAL A 258 1.99 -14.23 7.00
C VAL A 258 1.91 -15.10 5.76
N ILE A 259 0.93 -14.81 4.93
CA ILE A 259 0.72 -15.44 3.63
C ILE A 259 1.15 -14.42 2.57
N PRO A 260 2.37 -14.55 1.98
CA PRO A 260 2.81 -13.64 0.94
C PRO A 260 2.06 -13.92 -0.37
N PHE A 261 1.70 -12.85 -1.07
CA PHE A 261 1.12 -12.89 -2.40
C PHE A 261 1.57 -11.70 -3.22
N HIS A 262 1.51 -11.82 -4.54
CA HIS A 262 1.90 -10.77 -5.48
C HIS A 262 0.67 -10.10 -6.10
N GLY A 263 0.68 -8.76 -6.16
CA GLY A 263 -0.16 -7.97 -7.05
C GLY A 263 0.65 -7.53 -8.26
N TYR A 264 -0.01 -7.37 -9.40
CA TYR A 264 0.62 -6.99 -10.67
C TYR A 264 -0.03 -5.73 -11.22
N MET A 265 0.77 -4.85 -11.80
CA MET A 265 0.32 -3.60 -12.41
C MET A 265 1.04 -3.35 -13.74
N ILE A 266 0.31 -2.71 -14.66
CA ILE A 266 0.86 -2.17 -15.91
C ILE A 266 0.65 -0.65 -15.96
N ALA A 267 1.50 0.02 -16.76
CA ALA A 267 1.28 1.38 -17.23
C ALA A 267 1.19 1.36 -18.76
N THR A 268 0.20 2.04 -19.31
CA THR A 268 0.09 2.23 -20.77
C THR A 268 1.21 3.15 -21.25
N ASP A 269 1.38 3.26 -22.56
CA ASP A 269 2.03 4.40 -23.17
C ASP A 269 1.24 5.69 -22.93
N ILE A 270 1.80 6.85 -23.31
CA ILE A 270 1.11 8.13 -23.19
C ILE A 270 -0.18 8.08 -24.03
N LEU A 271 -1.27 8.51 -23.42
CA LEU A 271 -2.57 8.67 -24.05
C LEU A 271 -2.79 10.15 -24.40
N SER A 272 -3.62 10.43 -25.41
CA SER A 272 -4.08 11.80 -25.62
C SER A 272 -4.99 12.23 -24.47
N GLU A 273 -5.06 13.53 -24.19
CA GLU A 273 -5.96 14.10 -23.16
C GLU A 273 -7.43 13.74 -23.45
N ASP A 274 -7.85 13.69 -24.71
CA ASP A 274 -9.21 13.31 -25.09
C ASP A 274 -9.51 11.86 -24.70
N VAL A 275 -8.58 10.94 -24.96
CA VAL A 275 -8.74 9.51 -24.62
C VAL A 275 -8.77 9.32 -23.10
N ILE A 276 -7.86 9.95 -22.36
CA ILE A 276 -7.82 9.78 -20.89
C ILE A 276 -9.07 10.38 -20.24
N THR A 277 -9.55 11.53 -20.75
CA THR A 277 -10.78 12.17 -20.29
C THR A 277 -12.01 11.34 -20.60
N GLN A 278 -12.05 10.70 -21.77
CA GLN A 278 -13.14 9.77 -22.11
C GLN A 278 -13.17 8.55 -21.17
N ILE A 279 -12.02 8.02 -20.80
CA ILE A 279 -11.90 6.82 -19.94
C ILE A 279 -12.18 7.15 -18.46
N LEU A 280 -11.61 8.25 -17.95
CA LEU A 280 -11.70 8.70 -16.57
C LEU A 280 -12.13 10.18 -16.51
N PRO A 281 -13.39 10.51 -16.82
CA PRO A 281 -13.84 11.90 -16.97
C PRO A 281 -13.54 12.78 -15.75
N ASN A 282 -13.66 12.21 -14.56
CA ASN A 282 -13.44 12.90 -13.28
C ASN A 282 -12.07 12.60 -12.65
N ASN A 283 -11.17 11.93 -13.36
CA ASN A 283 -9.86 11.50 -12.85
C ASN A 283 -9.93 10.81 -11.47
N ARG A 284 -11.00 10.04 -11.23
CA ARG A 284 -11.18 9.28 -10.00
C ARG A 284 -10.37 7.99 -10.02
N THR A 285 -10.09 7.46 -8.85
CA THR A 285 -9.65 6.07 -8.74
C THR A 285 -10.83 5.14 -9.00
N PHE A 286 -10.60 4.02 -9.64
CA PHE A 286 -11.62 3.03 -9.97
C PHE A 286 -11.22 1.64 -9.48
N HIS A 287 -12.18 0.85 -9.02
CA HIS A 287 -12.07 -0.61 -8.97
C HIS A 287 -13.42 -1.28 -9.22
N ASP A 288 -13.42 -2.49 -9.77
CA ASP A 288 -14.63 -3.30 -9.88
C ASP A 288 -14.94 -4.09 -8.60
N TYR A 289 -16.19 -4.53 -8.48
CA TYR A 289 -16.66 -5.34 -7.34
C TYR A 289 -16.56 -6.82 -7.67
N ASN A 290 -15.33 -7.32 -7.84
CA ASN A 290 -15.05 -8.70 -8.21
C ASN A 290 -14.01 -9.33 -7.26
N ASN A 291 -14.06 -10.65 -7.06
CA ASN A 291 -13.06 -11.37 -6.26
C ASN A 291 -11.64 -11.22 -6.83
N ASN A 292 -11.51 -11.21 -8.15
CA ASN A 292 -10.28 -10.89 -8.86
C ASN A 292 -10.39 -9.48 -9.45
N LEU A 293 -10.49 -8.51 -8.55
CA LEU A 293 -10.79 -7.12 -8.89
C LEU A 293 -9.72 -6.49 -9.80
N VAL A 294 -10.19 -5.58 -10.64
CA VAL A 294 -9.37 -4.64 -11.38
C VAL A 294 -9.37 -3.32 -10.62
N TYR A 295 -8.23 -2.67 -10.55
CA TYR A 295 -8.11 -1.30 -10.05
C TYR A 295 -7.36 -0.45 -11.07
N ILE A 296 -7.88 0.76 -11.31
CA ILE A 296 -7.45 1.64 -12.38
C ILE A 296 -7.34 3.07 -11.84
N ARG A 297 -6.36 3.79 -12.35
CA ARG A 297 -6.23 5.23 -12.17
C ARG A 297 -5.37 5.84 -13.28
N GLN A 298 -5.46 7.14 -13.46
CA GLN A 298 -4.47 7.91 -14.22
C GLN A 298 -3.18 8.08 -13.37
N ALA A 299 -2.03 8.05 -14.03
CA ALA A 299 -0.79 8.49 -13.40
C ALA A 299 -0.88 10.00 -13.11
N PRO A 300 -0.45 10.47 -11.92
CA PRO A 300 -0.66 11.87 -11.53
C PRO A 300 0.28 12.86 -12.26
N ASP A 301 1.33 12.35 -12.86
CA ASP A 301 2.43 13.09 -13.48
C ASP A 301 2.41 13.06 -15.01
N GLN A 302 1.65 12.14 -15.62
CA GLN A 302 1.53 11.99 -17.07
C GLN A 302 0.15 11.40 -17.45
N PRO A 303 -0.36 11.68 -18.66
CA PRO A 303 -1.62 11.11 -19.15
C PRO A 303 -1.42 9.64 -19.55
N ARG A 304 -1.20 8.76 -18.60
CA ARG A 304 -1.09 7.30 -18.71
C ARG A 304 -2.11 6.63 -17.83
N LEU A 305 -2.63 5.50 -18.27
CA LEU A 305 -3.49 4.67 -17.45
C LEU A 305 -2.65 3.64 -16.70
N LEU A 306 -2.84 3.57 -15.40
CA LEU A 306 -2.27 2.54 -14.53
C LEU A 306 -3.37 1.54 -14.20
N MET A 307 -3.15 0.27 -14.48
CA MET A 307 -4.09 -0.79 -14.14
C MET A 307 -3.41 -1.92 -13.38
N GLY A 308 -4.07 -2.40 -12.35
CA GLY A 308 -3.66 -3.59 -11.63
C GLY A 308 -4.78 -4.61 -11.52
N ALA A 309 -4.40 -5.86 -11.52
CA ALA A 309 -5.27 -7.00 -11.28
C ALA A 309 -4.41 -8.24 -10.96
N TYR A 310 -5.08 -9.38 -10.80
CA TYR A 310 -4.47 -10.68 -10.55
C TYR A 310 -3.57 -10.71 -9.32
N THR A 311 -4.02 -11.45 -8.34
CA THR A 311 -3.23 -11.81 -7.18
C THR A 311 -2.81 -13.27 -7.26
N GLY A 312 -1.70 -13.59 -6.63
CA GLY A 312 -1.24 -14.98 -6.58
C GLY A 312 0.22 -15.11 -6.19
N GLY A 313 0.82 -16.25 -6.51
CA GLY A 313 2.25 -16.49 -6.35
C GLY A 313 3.11 -15.69 -7.32
N PRO A 314 4.43 -15.70 -7.11
CA PRO A 314 5.38 -15.13 -8.07
C PRO A 314 5.26 -15.81 -9.42
N VAL A 315 5.67 -15.11 -10.47
CA VAL A 315 5.77 -15.65 -11.83
C VAL A 315 7.21 -15.56 -12.31
N ASP A 316 7.63 -16.53 -13.12
CA ASP A 316 8.97 -16.57 -13.68
C ASP A 316 9.23 -15.42 -14.67
N ARG A 317 8.17 -14.98 -15.37
CA ARG A 317 8.24 -13.89 -16.36
C ARG A 317 7.09 -12.92 -16.16
N LEU A 318 7.40 -11.66 -15.93
CA LEU A 318 6.40 -10.59 -15.83
C LEU A 318 5.67 -10.36 -17.15
N PHE A 319 6.31 -10.61 -18.27
CA PHE A 319 5.73 -10.54 -19.62
C PHE A 319 4.36 -11.27 -19.72
N THR A 320 4.28 -12.52 -19.23
CA THR A 320 3.02 -13.29 -19.24
C THR A 320 1.89 -12.59 -18.46
N LYS A 321 2.24 -11.82 -17.42
CA LYS A 321 1.26 -11.02 -16.68
C LYS A 321 0.91 -9.74 -17.41
N ALA A 322 1.88 -9.11 -18.10
CA ALA A 322 1.62 -7.93 -18.93
C ALA A 322 0.61 -8.24 -20.02
N GLU A 323 0.79 -9.36 -20.74
CA GLU A 323 -0.13 -9.84 -21.78
C GLU A 323 -1.56 -10.05 -21.24
N LYS A 324 -1.69 -10.73 -20.10
CA LYS A 324 -3.00 -10.96 -19.45
C LYS A 324 -3.66 -9.66 -18.99
N LEU A 325 -2.86 -8.73 -18.43
CA LEU A 325 -3.37 -7.43 -18.00
C LEU A 325 -3.78 -6.58 -19.19
N LYS A 326 -2.97 -6.58 -20.28
CA LYS A 326 -3.32 -5.88 -21.53
C LYS A 326 -4.62 -6.43 -22.12
N SER A 327 -4.75 -7.75 -22.24
CA SER A 327 -5.99 -8.38 -22.73
C SER A 327 -7.21 -7.99 -21.89
N ARG A 328 -7.05 -7.88 -20.57
CA ARG A 328 -8.13 -7.46 -19.69
C ARG A 328 -8.44 -5.96 -19.83
N LEU A 329 -7.42 -5.13 -20.04
CA LEU A 329 -7.59 -3.70 -20.33
C LEU A 329 -8.41 -3.51 -21.61
N ASP A 330 -8.11 -4.27 -22.66
CA ASP A 330 -8.80 -4.21 -23.97
C ASP A 330 -10.26 -4.68 -23.90
N VAL A 331 -10.59 -5.53 -22.96
CA VAL A 331 -11.99 -5.94 -22.70
C VAL A 331 -12.74 -4.83 -21.95
N ILE A 332 -12.08 -4.11 -21.06
CA ILE A 332 -12.70 -3.03 -20.29
C ILE A 332 -12.84 -1.77 -21.15
N PHE A 333 -11.82 -1.46 -21.95
CA PHE A 333 -11.74 -0.29 -22.83
C PHE A 333 -11.32 -0.73 -24.24
N PRO A 334 -12.29 -1.13 -25.09
CA PRO A 334 -12.00 -1.58 -26.46
C PRO A 334 -11.24 -0.55 -27.31
N GLU A 335 -11.40 0.74 -27.00
CA GLU A 335 -10.71 1.87 -27.64
C GLU A 335 -9.19 1.88 -27.37
N LEU A 336 -8.72 1.17 -26.35
CA LEU A 336 -7.30 1.06 -26.01
C LEU A 336 -6.60 -0.15 -26.65
N ARG A 337 -7.24 -0.90 -27.56
CA ARG A 337 -6.65 -2.11 -28.16
C ARG A 337 -5.30 -1.87 -28.85
N GLY A 338 -5.13 -0.72 -29.48
CA GLY A 338 -3.87 -0.33 -30.15
C GLY A 338 -2.83 0.29 -29.22
N VAL A 339 -3.17 0.56 -27.97
CA VAL A 339 -2.27 1.22 -27.01
C VAL A 339 -1.25 0.23 -26.46
N LYS A 340 0.02 0.60 -26.51
CA LYS A 340 1.13 -0.19 -26.01
C LYS A 340 1.29 -0.07 -24.48
N ILE A 341 1.98 -1.04 -23.88
CA ILE A 341 2.33 -1.07 -22.47
C ILE A 341 3.79 -0.66 -22.29
N SER A 342 4.04 0.36 -21.50
CA SER A 342 5.37 0.89 -21.23
C SER A 342 6.01 0.30 -19.97
N ARG A 343 5.22 -0.15 -19.00
CA ARG A 343 5.74 -0.74 -17.74
C ARG A 343 4.90 -1.91 -17.28
N ILE A 344 5.58 -2.90 -16.69
CA ILE A 344 4.99 -3.97 -15.88
C ILE A 344 5.77 -4.11 -14.58
N TRP A 345 5.06 -4.33 -13.47
CA TRP A 345 5.72 -4.64 -12.20
C TRP A 345 4.84 -5.48 -11.29
N SER A 346 5.46 -6.04 -10.26
CA SER A 346 4.76 -6.70 -9.17
C SER A 346 5.18 -6.12 -7.83
N GLY A 347 4.30 -6.26 -6.83
CA GLY A 347 4.59 -5.97 -5.43
C GLY A 347 4.18 -7.14 -4.55
N GLN A 348 5.06 -7.53 -3.63
CA GLN A 348 4.76 -8.59 -2.67
C GLN A 348 4.06 -8.01 -1.46
N CYS A 349 2.82 -8.42 -1.27
CA CYS A 349 2.00 -8.10 -0.11
C CYS A 349 1.94 -9.27 0.86
N ALA A 350 1.28 -9.10 2.00
CA ALA A 350 0.90 -10.20 2.87
C ALA A 350 -0.52 -10.04 3.39
N GLY A 351 -1.16 -11.19 3.55
CA GLY A 351 -2.32 -11.37 4.39
C GLY A 351 -1.97 -12.21 5.61
N THR A 352 -2.91 -12.27 6.52
CA THR A 352 -2.95 -13.17 7.66
C THR A 352 -4.08 -14.17 7.48
N PHE A 353 -4.11 -15.23 8.28
CA PHE A 353 -5.15 -16.27 8.15
C PHE A 353 -6.56 -15.76 8.51
N ASP A 354 -6.64 -14.74 9.34
CA ASP A 354 -7.88 -14.08 9.75
C ASP A 354 -8.18 -12.80 8.94
N LEU A 355 -7.33 -12.46 7.97
CA LEU A 355 -7.42 -11.30 7.08
C LEU A 355 -7.40 -9.93 7.79
N TRP A 356 -6.93 -9.91 9.06
CA TRP A 356 -6.71 -8.68 9.81
C TRP A 356 -5.29 -8.15 9.67
N PRO A 357 -5.10 -6.83 9.67
CA PRO A 357 -3.80 -6.24 9.96
C PRO A 357 -3.46 -6.42 11.45
N HIS A 358 -2.21 -6.71 11.73
CA HIS A 358 -1.75 -6.95 13.10
C HIS A 358 -0.64 -5.99 13.50
N VAL A 359 -0.77 -5.45 14.71
CA VAL A 359 0.29 -4.79 15.46
C VAL A 359 0.39 -5.45 16.83
N GLY A 360 1.59 -5.70 17.33
CA GLY A 360 1.76 -6.34 18.62
C GLY A 360 3.21 -6.67 18.96
N MET A 361 3.38 -7.54 19.94
CA MET A 361 4.68 -7.98 20.43
C MET A 361 4.69 -9.51 20.65
N HIS A 362 5.77 -10.17 20.29
CA HIS A 362 6.02 -11.56 20.59
C HIS A 362 7.45 -11.77 21.07
N ASN A 363 7.63 -12.34 22.26
CA ASN A 363 8.94 -12.51 22.91
C ASN A 363 9.79 -11.23 22.91
N GLY A 364 9.17 -10.07 23.21
CA GLY A 364 9.81 -8.76 23.23
C GLY A 364 10.03 -8.11 21.87
N VAL A 365 9.85 -8.83 20.76
CA VAL A 365 9.96 -8.26 19.39
C VAL A 365 8.61 -7.69 18.97
N HIS A 366 8.56 -6.38 18.72
CA HIS A 366 7.39 -5.69 18.19
C HIS A 366 7.22 -5.94 16.70
N TYR A 367 6.00 -5.86 16.20
CA TYR A 367 5.72 -6.04 14.77
C TYR A 367 4.47 -5.30 14.31
N ALA A 368 4.42 -4.96 13.03
CA ALA A 368 3.21 -4.51 12.35
C ALA A 368 3.22 -5.04 10.90
N LEU A 369 2.18 -5.79 10.50
CA LEU A 369 2.12 -6.53 9.23
C LEU A 369 0.70 -7.05 8.90
N GLY A 370 0.55 -7.69 7.72
CA GLY A 370 -0.66 -8.44 7.38
C GLY A 370 -1.77 -7.59 6.78
N TYR A 371 -1.46 -6.53 6.05
CA TYR A 371 -2.42 -5.50 5.64
C TYR A 371 -3.43 -5.91 4.58
N CYS A 372 -3.32 -7.06 3.93
CA CYS A 372 -4.30 -7.57 2.95
C CYS A 372 -4.73 -6.51 1.92
N PHE A 373 -3.80 -5.80 1.27
CA PHE A 373 -3.97 -4.66 0.35
C PHE A 373 -4.30 -3.28 0.99
N ALA A 374 -4.55 -3.20 2.29
CA ALA A 374 -4.83 -1.92 2.97
C ALA A 374 -3.56 -1.17 3.42
N GLY A 375 -2.39 -1.53 2.88
CA GLY A 375 -1.07 -1.17 3.45
C GLY A 375 -0.66 0.30 3.34
N LEU A 376 -1.32 1.17 2.57
CA LEU A 376 -0.90 2.55 2.48
C LEU A 376 -1.31 3.32 3.77
N PRO A 377 -2.60 3.50 4.11
CA PRO A 377 -2.97 4.12 5.38
C PRO A 377 -2.60 3.25 6.59
N MET A 378 -3.00 1.98 6.58
CA MET A 378 -2.78 1.10 7.73
C MET A 378 -1.30 0.83 8.04
N GLY A 379 -0.45 0.74 7.02
CA GLY A 379 0.98 0.56 7.23
C GLY A 379 1.63 1.77 7.90
N THR A 380 1.25 2.97 7.50
CA THR A 380 1.68 4.22 8.14
C THR A 380 1.17 4.28 9.58
N TYR A 381 -0.11 4.01 9.79
CA TYR A 381 -0.77 4.07 11.09
C TYR A 381 -0.23 3.02 12.08
N LEU A 382 -0.16 1.75 11.69
CA LEU A 382 0.33 0.69 12.57
C LEU A 382 1.84 0.77 12.82
N GLY A 383 2.60 1.44 11.94
CA GLY A 383 3.99 1.80 12.22
C GLY A 383 4.10 2.77 13.39
N ASP A 384 3.29 3.81 13.41
CA ASP A 384 3.18 4.75 14.53
C ASP A 384 2.74 4.05 15.82
N LYS A 385 1.71 3.19 15.75
CA LYS A 385 1.26 2.39 16.91
C LYS A 385 2.36 1.48 17.46
N ALA A 386 3.11 0.78 16.60
CA ALA A 386 4.23 -0.06 17.04
C ALA A 386 5.33 0.76 17.76
N ALA A 387 5.63 1.95 17.26
CA ALA A 387 6.55 2.88 17.92
C ALA A 387 6.02 3.33 19.29
N LYS A 388 4.73 3.68 19.36
CA LYS A 388 4.08 4.04 20.64
C LYS A 388 4.10 2.91 21.65
N GLN A 389 3.97 1.64 21.21
CA GLN A 389 4.14 0.47 22.09
C GLN A 389 5.55 0.41 22.70
N VAL A 390 6.60 0.62 21.87
CA VAL A 390 8.00 0.68 22.35
C VAL A 390 8.21 1.82 23.36
N LEU A 391 7.52 2.94 23.15
CA LEU A 391 7.58 4.11 24.05
C LEU A 391 6.74 3.95 25.31
N GLY A 392 5.91 2.91 25.43
CA GLY A 392 4.99 2.72 26.54
C GLY A 392 3.86 3.74 26.63
N LEU A 393 3.49 4.35 25.49
CA LEU A 393 2.43 5.37 25.43
C LEU A 393 1.03 4.73 25.48
N PRO A 394 0.03 5.36 26.14
CA PRO A 394 -1.30 4.78 26.32
C PRO A 394 -2.08 4.60 25.01
N ASP A 395 -1.80 5.42 24.01
CA ASP A 395 -2.43 5.38 22.66
C ASP A 395 -1.80 4.31 21.72
N SER A 396 -1.14 3.32 22.29
CA SER A 396 -0.47 2.24 21.59
C SER A 396 -1.34 1.00 21.32
N ARG A 397 -2.54 0.92 21.90
CA ARG A 397 -3.45 -0.24 21.84
C ARG A 397 -4.56 -0.03 20.84
#